data_8cbaf8d22b69e7bf0281ab47d68578e4
#
_entry.id   8cbaf8d22b69e7bf0281ab47d68578e4
#
_cell.length_a   1.000
_cell.length_b   1.000
_cell.length_c   1.000
_cell.angle_alpha   90.00
_cell.angle_beta   90.00
_cell.angle_gamma   90.00
#
_symmetry.space_group_name_H-M   'P 1'
#
loop_
_entity.id
_entity.type
_entity.pdbx_description
1 polymer ?
#
loop_
_entity_poly.entity_id
_entity_poly.type
_entity_poly.pdbx_seq_one_letter_code
_entity_poly.pdbx_strand_id
1 'polypeptide(L)'
;MAARECYHCKQEIEEGTAHDCWTTTEENLTRDLPEDLIDAWERLRETAAEFGDQRIYASHRSIMFSRKACYFFVRPQKKFLEIWFFLGRKIKDSRVRKIVPTSTVKFGHQIRVIHRDEVESPITDWLKEAYNVSDSLHPAAKKRRKRS
;
A
#
# COMPACT_ATOMS: atom_id res chain seq x y z
N MET A 1 -20.71 -27.07 9.50
CA MET A 1 -20.06 -26.37 8.43
C MET A 1 -18.91 -25.61 8.91
N ALA A 2 -17.81 -25.85 8.37
CA ALA A 2 -16.59 -25.22 8.81
C ALA A 2 -16.37 -23.94 8.02
N ALA A 3 -16.02 -22.88 8.74
CA ALA A 3 -15.54 -21.67 8.11
C ALA A 3 -14.01 -21.71 8.14
N ARG A 4 -13.40 -21.11 7.18
CA ARG A 4 -11.96 -21.02 7.18
C ARG A 4 -11.53 -19.62 6.82
N GLU A 5 -10.33 -19.28 7.17
CA GLU A 5 -9.80 -17.95 6.88
C GLU A 5 -9.09 -17.97 5.52
N CYS A 6 -9.37 -16.97 4.70
CA CYS A 6 -8.69 -16.87 3.41
C CYS A 6 -7.24 -16.51 3.63
N TYR A 7 -6.36 -17.25 2.99
CA TYR A 7 -4.94 -17.03 3.11
C TYR A 7 -4.53 -15.62 2.66
N HIS A 8 -5.18 -15.11 1.64
CA HIS A 8 -4.78 -13.82 1.07
C HIS A 8 -5.39 -12.62 1.77
N CYS A 9 -6.71 -12.62 1.97
CA CYS A 9 -7.41 -11.44 2.46
C CYS A 9 -7.89 -11.57 3.90
N LYS A 10 -7.74 -12.73 4.50
CA LYS A 10 -8.05 -13.01 5.90
C LYS A 10 -9.51 -12.91 6.27
N GLN A 11 -10.39 -12.89 5.28
CA GLN A 11 -11.81 -12.97 5.56
C GLN A 11 -12.17 -14.40 5.94
N GLU A 12 -13.22 -14.54 6.75
CA GLU A 12 -13.75 -15.87 7.03
C GLU A 12 -14.62 -16.29 5.86
N ILE A 13 -14.40 -17.51 5.38
CA ILE A 13 -15.13 -18.05 4.24
C ILE A 13 -15.86 -19.30 4.69
N GLU A 14 -17.16 -19.35 4.42
CA GLU A 14 -17.90 -20.57 4.70
C GLU A 14 -17.70 -21.56 3.58
N GLU A 15 -17.64 -22.82 3.97
CA GLU A 15 -17.39 -23.89 3.02
C GLU A 15 -18.44 -23.87 1.93
N GLY A 16 -17.98 -23.98 0.68
CA GLY A 16 -18.90 -24.01 -0.44
C GLY A 16 -19.38 -22.66 -0.93
N THR A 17 -18.92 -21.59 -0.30
CA THR A 17 -19.35 -20.23 -0.64
C THR A 17 -18.35 -19.57 -1.57
N ALA A 18 -18.83 -18.86 -2.57
CA ALA A 18 -17.97 -18.07 -3.43
C ALA A 18 -17.32 -16.96 -2.62
N HIS A 19 -16.10 -16.63 -2.97
CA HIS A 19 -15.33 -15.69 -2.19
C HIS A 19 -14.65 -14.66 -3.10
N ASP A 20 -14.72 -13.41 -2.69
CA ASP A 20 -14.09 -12.32 -3.42
C ASP A 20 -13.07 -11.63 -2.50
N CYS A 21 -11.79 -11.83 -2.79
CA CYS A 21 -10.72 -11.24 -2.00
C CYS A 21 -10.68 -9.72 -2.08
N TRP A 22 -11.32 -9.15 -3.08
CA TRP A 22 -11.29 -7.70 -3.25
C TRP A 22 -12.17 -6.97 -2.24
N THR A 23 -12.94 -7.71 -1.45
CA THR A 23 -13.87 -7.10 -0.49
C THR A 23 -13.40 -7.16 0.95
N THR A 24 -12.13 -7.44 1.19
CA THR A 24 -11.60 -7.50 2.55
C THR A 24 -11.57 -6.11 3.20
N THR A 25 -11.21 -6.06 4.47
CA THR A 25 -11.15 -4.80 5.22
C THR A 25 -9.76 -4.62 5.83
N GLU A 26 -9.45 -3.35 6.18
CA GLU A 26 -8.20 -3.06 6.89
C GLU A 26 -8.12 -3.86 8.18
N GLU A 27 -9.24 -3.98 8.87
CA GLU A 27 -9.30 -4.70 10.13
C GLU A 27 -8.93 -6.15 9.95
N ASN A 28 -9.44 -6.79 8.90
CA ASN A 28 -9.11 -8.18 8.63
C ASN A 28 -7.61 -8.35 8.37
N LEU A 29 -7.01 -7.43 7.66
CA LEU A 29 -5.61 -7.56 7.27
C LEU A 29 -4.65 -7.25 8.40
N THR A 30 -5.09 -6.51 9.43
CA THR A 30 -4.21 -6.09 10.52
C THR A 30 -4.51 -6.76 11.84
N ARG A 31 -5.57 -7.55 11.92
CA ARG A 31 -6.05 -8.04 13.22
C ARG A 31 -5.05 -8.95 13.94
N ASP A 32 -4.22 -9.66 13.22
CA ASP A 32 -3.27 -10.60 13.83
C ASP A 32 -1.86 -10.06 13.93
N LEU A 33 -1.66 -8.78 13.69
CA LEU A 33 -0.32 -8.21 13.76
C LEU A 33 0.16 -8.11 15.21
N PRO A 34 1.45 -8.32 15.46
CA PRO A 34 2.02 -8.03 16.76
C PRO A 34 1.84 -6.56 17.12
N GLU A 35 1.90 -6.27 18.39
CA GLU A 35 1.64 -4.92 18.90
C GLU A 35 2.52 -3.86 18.24
N ASP A 36 3.82 -4.13 18.09
CA ASP A 36 4.72 -3.18 17.46
C ASP A 36 4.33 -2.86 16.03
N LEU A 37 3.83 -3.85 15.31
CA LEU A 37 3.41 -3.62 13.93
C LEU A 37 2.07 -2.91 13.86
N ILE A 38 1.19 -3.15 14.82
CA ILE A 38 -0.07 -2.40 14.88
C ILE A 38 0.22 -0.93 15.15
N ASP A 39 1.12 -0.65 16.08
CA ASP A 39 1.49 0.75 16.37
C ASP A 39 2.09 1.42 15.14
N ALA A 40 2.96 0.71 14.43
CA ALA A 40 3.58 1.25 13.22
C ALA A 40 2.51 1.49 12.15
N TRP A 41 1.59 0.56 12.00
CA TRP A 41 0.51 0.68 11.02
C TRP A 41 -0.36 1.90 11.33
N GLU A 42 -0.75 2.06 12.58
CA GLU A 42 -1.62 3.17 12.95
C GLU A 42 -0.95 4.50 12.71
N ARG A 43 0.33 4.61 13.05
CA ARG A 43 1.05 5.86 12.81
C ARG A 43 1.18 6.15 11.32
N LEU A 44 1.46 5.11 10.54
CA LEU A 44 1.58 5.24 9.10
C LEU A 44 0.28 5.73 8.48
N ARG A 45 -0.83 5.13 8.90
CA ARG A 45 -2.14 5.49 8.38
C ARG A 45 -2.52 6.92 8.74
N GLU A 46 -2.27 7.30 9.97
CA GLU A 46 -2.55 8.66 10.41
C GLU A 46 -1.72 9.67 9.63
N THR A 47 -0.45 9.37 9.44
CA THR A 47 0.43 10.24 8.69
C THR A 47 -0.08 10.43 7.27
N ALA A 48 -0.43 9.35 6.61
CA ALA A 48 -0.92 9.42 5.23
C ALA A 48 -2.24 10.16 5.15
N ALA A 49 -3.14 9.91 6.09
CA ALA A 49 -4.45 10.55 6.07
C ALA A 49 -4.36 12.07 6.14
N GLU A 50 -3.28 12.58 6.76
CA GLU A 50 -3.10 14.01 6.88
C GLU A 50 -2.58 14.67 5.60
N PHE A 51 -2.15 13.87 4.62
CA PHE A 51 -1.69 14.47 3.36
C PHE A 51 -2.80 15.19 2.61
N GLY A 52 -4.05 14.73 2.72
CA GLY A 52 -5.18 15.35 2.05
C GLY A 52 -6.18 14.32 1.58
N ASP A 53 -7.04 14.72 0.65
CA ASP A 53 -8.10 13.87 0.14
C ASP A 53 -7.56 12.62 -0.53
N GLN A 54 -8.14 11.49 -0.18
CA GLN A 54 -7.71 10.21 -0.74
C GLN A 54 -8.68 9.13 -0.32
N ARG A 55 -8.59 7.98 -0.97
CA ARG A 55 -9.30 6.78 -0.57
C ARG A 55 -8.31 5.83 0.07
N ILE A 56 -8.69 5.28 1.21
CA ILE A 56 -7.91 4.25 1.89
C ILE A 56 -8.82 3.04 1.97
N TYR A 57 -8.40 1.94 1.37
CA TYR A 57 -9.25 0.75 1.31
C TYR A 57 -8.40 -0.49 1.21
N ALA A 58 -8.93 -1.60 1.71
CA ALA A 58 -8.28 -2.89 1.63
C ALA A 58 -8.73 -3.61 0.37
N SER A 59 -7.81 -4.30 -0.27
CA SER A 59 -8.11 -5.06 -1.46
C SER A 59 -7.15 -6.23 -1.51
N HIS A 60 -7.69 -7.45 -1.58
CA HIS A 60 -6.89 -8.65 -1.60
C HIS A 60 -6.09 -8.73 -0.29
N ARG A 61 -4.77 -8.63 -0.34
CA ARG A 61 -3.94 -8.65 0.87
C ARG A 61 -3.23 -7.32 1.11
N SER A 62 -3.68 -6.28 0.46
CA SER A 62 -3.04 -4.97 0.50
C SER A 62 -4.00 -3.92 1.00
N ILE A 63 -3.46 -2.91 1.66
CA ILE A 63 -4.23 -1.72 2.02
C ILE A 63 -3.73 -0.61 1.11
N MET A 64 -4.63 -0.08 0.30
CA MET A 64 -4.31 0.85 -0.77
C MET A 64 -4.58 2.27 -0.35
N PHE A 65 -3.66 3.17 -0.69
CA PHE A 65 -3.81 4.60 -0.46
C PHE A 65 -3.81 5.26 -1.83
N SER A 66 -4.96 5.80 -2.22
CA SER A 66 -5.17 6.25 -3.60
C SER A 66 -5.77 7.63 -3.69
N ARG A 67 -5.30 8.36 -4.68
CA ARG A 67 -5.97 9.56 -5.15
C ARG A 67 -6.68 9.14 -6.44
N LYS A 68 -6.31 9.63 -7.61
CA LYS A 68 -6.79 9.05 -8.85
C LYS A 68 -6.13 7.71 -9.09
N ALA A 69 -4.90 7.60 -8.66
CA ALA A 69 -4.14 6.35 -8.74
C ALA A 69 -3.59 6.04 -7.37
N CYS A 70 -3.28 4.77 -7.14
CA CYS A 70 -2.64 4.36 -5.91
C CYS A 70 -1.25 4.97 -5.84
N TYR A 71 -0.93 5.65 -4.75
CA TYR A 71 0.39 6.24 -4.59
C TYR A 71 1.26 5.44 -3.62
N PHE A 72 0.66 4.63 -2.75
CA PHE A 72 1.41 3.59 -2.06
C PHE A 72 0.41 2.58 -1.49
N PHE A 73 0.92 1.41 -1.16
CA PHE A 73 0.10 0.40 -0.50
C PHE A 73 0.95 -0.34 0.52
N VAL A 74 0.27 -0.99 1.45
CA VAL A 74 0.89 -1.73 2.53
C VAL A 74 0.39 -3.16 2.50
N ARG A 75 1.31 -4.11 2.57
CA ARG A 75 0.98 -5.53 2.74
C ARG A 75 1.46 -5.96 4.10
N PRO A 76 0.57 -6.07 5.09
CA PRO A 76 1.01 -6.50 6.42
C PRO A 76 1.51 -7.94 6.37
N GLN A 77 2.70 -8.17 6.89
CA GLN A 77 3.28 -9.49 7.02
C GLN A 77 3.40 -9.80 8.50
N LYS A 78 3.77 -11.03 8.83
CA LYS A 78 3.87 -11.41 10.24
C LYS A 78 4.95 -10.65 10.99
N LYS A 79 6.03 -10.30 10.31
CA LYS A 79 7.18 -9.71 10.97
C LYS A 79 7.51 -8.30 10.52
N PHE A 80 6.80 -7.78 9.55
CA PHE A 80 7.04 -6.43 9.07
C PHE A 80 5.86 -5.96 8.23
N LEU A 81 5.81 -4.64 8.01
CA LEU A 81 4.88 -4.06 7.06
C LEU A 81 5.66 -3.87 5.76
N GLU A 82 5.21 -4.51 4.70
CA GLU A 82 5.81 -4.31 3.38
C GLU A 82 5.12 -3.13 2.73
N ILE A 83 5.90 -2.12 2.35
CA ILE A 83 5.35 -0.88 1.80
C ILE A 83 5.93 -0.67 0.43
N TRP A 84 5.04 -0.40 -0.54
CA TRP A 84 5.42 -0.03 -1.90
C TRP A 84 4.90 1.36 -2.17
N PHE A 85 5.78 2.28 -2.56
CA PHE A 85 5.36 3.63 -2.94
C PHE A 85 5.90 3.96 -4.32
N PHE A 86 5.22 4.88 -5.01
CA PHE A 86 5.49 5.14 -6.42
C PHE A 86 5.91 6.58 -6.63
N LEU A 87 7.07 6.75 -7.26
CA LEU A 87 7.62 8.07 -7.54
C LEU A 87 8.03 8.16 -9.00
N GLY A 88 8.25 9.37 -9.47
CA GLY A 88 8.74 9.59 -10.82
C GLY A 88 10.26 9.52 -10.92
N ARG A 89 10.92 9.10 -9.88
CA ARG A 89 12.38 9.00 -9.82
C ARG A 89 12.78 7.82 -8.96
N LYS A 90 14.03 7.47 -9.00
CA LYS A 90 14.55 6.37 -8.19
C LYS A 90 15.24 6.92 -6.95
N ILE A 91 14.93 6.34 -5.81
CA ILE A 91 15.53 6.74 -4.54
C ILE A 91 16.71 5.84 -4.24
N LYS A 92 17.87 6.43 -3.96
CA LYS A 92 19.03 5.67 -3.52
C LYS A 92 19.16 5.80 -2.02
N ASP A 93 18.74 4.79 -1.31
CA ASP A 93 18.77 4.78 0.16
C ASP A 93 18.78 3.33 0.59
N SER A 94 19.49 3.03 1.67
CA SER A 94 19.62 1.65 2.13
C SER A 94 18.31 1.05 2.59
N ARG A 95 17.33 1.87 2.92
CA ARG A 95 16.01 1.37 3.33
C ARG A 95 15.21 0.85 2.16
N VAL A 96 15.52 1.31 0.95
CA VAL A 96 14.81 0.86 -0.25
C VAL A 96 15.41 -0.46 -0.69
N ARG A 97 14.60 -1.51 -0.63
CA ARG A 97 15.07 -2.87 -0.90
C ARG A 97 14.96 -3.24 -2.36
N LYS A 98 14.04 -2.64 -3.07
CA LYS A 98 13.79 -2.93 -4.48
C LYS A 98 13.24 -1.70 -5.16
N ILE A 99 13.62 -1.53 -6.42
CA ILE A 99 13.03 -0.49 -7.27
C ILE A 99 12.61 -1.19 -8.55
N VAL A 100 11.33 -1.04 -8.91
CA VAL A 100 10.78 -1.72 -10.08
C VAL A 100 10.07 -0.69 -10.94
N PRO A 101 10.42 -0.58 -12.22
CA PRO A 101 9.69 0.30 -13.11
C PRO A 101 8.28 -0.27 -13.33
N THR A 102 7.26 0.53 -13.06
CA THR A 102 5.88 0.11 -13.25
C THR A 102 5.27 0.75 -14.48
N SER A 103 5.95 1.76 -15.03
CA SER A 103 5.58 2.37 -16.30
C SER A 103 6.77 3.19 -16.76
N THR A 104 6.62 3.91 -17.87
CA THR A 104 7.69 4.74 -18.37
C THR A 104 7.98 5.95 -17.47
N VAL A 105 7.05 6.29 -16.60
CA VAL A 105 7.18 7.49 -15.74
C VAL A 105 7.09 7.18 -14.26
N LYS A 106 6.98 5.92 -13.87
CA LYS A 106 6.69 5.58 -12.48
C LYS A 106 7.55 4.43 -12.02
N PHE A 107 8.12 4.57 -10.83
CA PHE A 107 8.97 3.54 -10.22
C PHE A 107 8.41 3.15 -8.86
N GLY A 108 8.23 1.86 -8.66
CA GLY A 108 7.80 1.34 -7.37
C GLY A 108 9.02 1.10 -6.49
N HIS A 109 8.92 1.48 -5.23
CA HIS A 109 9.98 1.32 -4.25
C HIS A 109 9.48 0.48 -3.10
N GLN A 110 10.21 -0.55 -2.74
CA GLN A 110 9.83 -1.41 -1.62
C GLN A 110 10.66 -1.10 -0.39
N ILE A 111 9.98 -0.87 0.71
CA ILE A 111 10.62 -0.72 2.02
C ILE A 111 9.89 -1.62 3.01
N ARG A 112 10.51 -1.86 4.17
CA ARG A 112 9.89 -2.60 5.25
C ARG A 112 9.95 -1.77 6.51
N VAL A 113 8.88 -1.82 7.29
CA VAL A 113 8.80 -1.11 8.56
C VAL A 113 8.47 -2.15 9.65
N ILE A 114 9.22 -2.14 10.74
CA ILE A 114 8.98 -3.07 11.84
C ILE A 114 8.63 -2.36 13.15
N HIS A 115 8.73 -1.03 13.19
CA HIS A 115 8.46 -0.29 14.41
C HIS A 115 7.96 1.10 14.06
N ARG A 116 7.12 1.65 14.95
CA ARG A 116 6.53 2.97 14.71
C ARG A 116 7.57 4.07 14.56
N ASP A 117 8.72 3.91 15.23
CA ASP A 117 9.77 4.93 15.17
C ASP A 117 10.35 5.08 13.77
N GLU A 118 10.16 4.10 12.91
CA GLU A 118 10.61 4.20 11.53
C GLU A 118 9.69 5.01 10.66
N VAL A 119 8.46 5.28 11.13
CA VAL A 119 7.50 6.08 10.38
C VAL A 119 7.80 7.55 10.63
N GLU A 120 8.85 8.02 10.00
CA GLU A 120 9.33 9.38 10.12
C GLU A 120 10.15 9.70 8.89
N SER A 121 10.70 10.91 8.85
CA SER A 121 11.55 11.32 7.74
C SER A 121 12.79 10.41 7.67
N PRO A 122 13.23 9.95 6.48
CA PRO A 122 12.77 10.39 5.18
C PRO A 122 11.59 9.58 4.63
N ILE A 123 11.17 8.51 5.31
CA ILE A 123 10.10 7.67 4.79
C ILE A 123 8.81 8.46 4.58
N THR A 124 8.42 9.24 5.58
CA THR A 124 7.21 10.05 5.46
C THR A 124 7.32 11.09 4.36
N ASP A 125 8.53 11.61 4.13
CA ASP A 125 8.75 12.55 3.04
C ASP A 125 8.54 11.89 1.68
N TRP A 126 9.01 10.65 1.52
CA TRP A 126 8.82 9.91 0.29
C TRP A 126 7.34 9.64 0.03
N LEU A 127 6.61 9.28 1.07
CA LEU A 127 5.18 9.01 0.91
C LEU A 127 4.42 10.27 0.54
N LYS A 128 4.80 11.40 1.13
CA LYS A 128 4.16 12.66 0.79
C LYS A 128 4.49 13.06 -0.64
N GLU A 129 5.72 12.85 -1.07
CA GLU A 129 6.08 13.09 -2.46
C GLU A 129 5.23 12.22 -3.38
N ALA A 130 5.06 10.95 -3.04
CA ALA A 130 4.25 10.04 -3.82
C ALA A 130 2.81 10.55 -3.92
N TYR A 131 2.28 11.04 -2.80
CA TYR A 131 0.95 11.62 -2.80
C TYR A 131 0.88 12.82 -3.77
N ASN A 132 1.86 13.70 -3.68
CA ASN A 132 1.85 14.93 -4.47
C ASN A 132 1.99 14.70 -5.96
N VAL A 133 2.72 13.67 -6.38
CA VAL A 133 2.97 13.44 -7.80
C VAL A 133 2.06 12.38 -8.39
N SER A 134 1.21 11.75 -7.59
CA SER A 134 0.44 10.60 -8.04
C SER A 134 -0.39 10.89 -9.28
N ASP A 135 -1.00 12.05 -9.34
CA ASP A 135 -1.85 12.38 -10.48
C ASP A 135 -1.06 12.70 -11.74
N SER A 136 0.19 13.12 -11.61
CA SER A 136 1.00 13.44 -12.75
C SER A 136 1.73 12.25 -13.35
N LEU A 137 1.75 11.11 -12.62
CA LEU A 137 2.39 9.89 -13.09
C LEU A 137 1.36 8.96 -13.73
N HIS A 138 0.64 9.47 -14.71
CA HIS A 138 -0.48 8.75 -15.29
C HIS A 138 -0.21 8.41 -16.75
N PRO A 139 0.32 7.25 -17.05
CA PRO A 139 0.72 6.92 -18.41
C PRO A 139 -0.45 6.74 -19.39
N ALA A 140 -1.64 6.47 -18.90
CA ALA A 140 -2.77 6.22 -19.77
C ALA A 140 -3.10 7.40 -20.66
N ALA A 141 -2.83 8.61 -20.18
CA ALA A 141 -3.11 9.80 -20.99
C ALA A 141 -2.31 9.80 -22.28
N LYS A 142 -1.10 9.29 -22.26
CA LYS A 142 -0.28 9.27 -23.44
C LYS A 142 -0.79 8.30 -24.48
N LYS A 143 -1.31 7.18 -24.05
CA LYS A 143 -1.81 6.20 -24.97
C LYS A 143 -3.01 6.69 -25.72
N ARG A 144 -3.88 7.39 -25.08
CA ARG A 144 -5.07 7.88 -25.74
C ARG A 144 -4.74 8.82 -26.87
N ARG A 145 -3.72 9.63 -26.69
CA ARG A 145 -3.36 10.55 -27.74
C ARG A 145 -2.93 9.83 -29.00
N LYS A 146 -2.28 8.73 -28.84
CA LYS A 146 -1.78 8.04 -30.02
C LYS A 146 -2.83 7.42 -30.85
N ARG A 147 -3.99 7.21 -30.31
CA ARG A 147 -5.01 6.55 -31.06
C ARG A 147 -5.89 7.45 -31.82
N SER A 148 -5.74 8.69 -31.67
CA SER A 148 -6.58 9.64 -32.38
C SER A 148 -6.24 9.70 -33.80
#